data_635cd3fbd4edaf3fa024d1c72e70c4ca
#
_entry.id   635cd3fbd4edaf3fa024d1c72e70c4ca
#
_cell.length_a   1.000
_cell.length_b   1.000
_cell.length_c   1.000
_cell.angle_alpha   90.00
_cell.angle_beta   90.00
_cell.angle_gamma   90.00
#
_symmetry.space_group_name_H-M   'P 1'
#
loop_
_entity.id
_entity.type
_entity.pdbx_description
1 polymer ?
#
loop_
_entity_poly.entity_id
_entity_poly.type
_entity_poly.pdbx_seq_one_letter_code
_entity_poly.pdbx_strand_id
1 'polypeptide(L)'
;MALNAAFGFVPVALIGMDLLFRSGNRRGACVLSLLTGVLLFLQPDASMSGAFAMAVLPALWHGDTDRALRRTVWGILTVLAVLSWAWLESPEPVAQAEGILTLASASGTGWWLMGLLSLAALFFPFAAGIRRQLARLFCKGSLLFYAGLTAASCTGVFPVPVLGSGASPILGYLISATYAVKRLNAGEG
;
A
#
# COMPACT_ATOMS: atom_id res chain seq x y z
N MET A 1 -0.38 18.72 -12.72
CA MET A 1 -0.62 17.54 -11.87
C MET A 1 0.66 16.71 -11.89
N ALA A 2 1.38 16.64 -10.79
CA ALA A 2 2.55 15.77 -10.69
C ALA A 2 2.05 14.32 -10.52
N LEU A 3 2.44 13.43 -11.43
CA LEU A 3 2.24 11.99 -11.30
C LEU A 3 3.17 11.49 -10.19
N ASN A 4 2.62 11.07 -9.07
CA ASN A 4 3.41 10.39 -8.05
C ASN A 4 3.62 8.92 -8.50
N ALA A 5 4.82 8.65 -9.04
CA ALA A 5 5.17 7.36 -9.61
C ALA A 5 5.06 6.20 -8.60
N ALA A 6 5.24 6.46 -7.29
CA ALA A 6 5.17 5.43 -6.25
C ALA A 6 3.80 4.76 -6.18
N PHE A 7 2.71 5.50 -6.37
CA PHE A 7 1.36 4.91 -6.38
C PHE A 7 1.15 3.87 -7.48
N GLY A 8 1.82 4.01 -8.62
CA GLY A 8 1.80 2.99 -9.68
C GLY A 8 2.80 1.87 -9.45
N PHE A 9 3.99 2.22 -8.96
CA PHE A 9 5.11 1.29 -8.82
C PHE A 9 4.92 0.29 -7.66
N VAL A 10 4.43 0.72 -6.50
CA VAL A 10 4.25 -0.16 -5.33
C VAL A 10 3.29 -1.32 -5.60
N PRO A 11 2.09 -1.13 -6.21
CA PRO A 11 1.24 -2.25 -6.61
C PRO A 11 1.94 -3.27 -7.52
N VAL A 12 2.70 -2.80 -8.50
CA VAL A 12 3.47 -3.67 -9.41
C VAL A 12 4.55 -4.44 -8.65
N ALA A 13 5.25 -3.79 -7.72
CA ALA A 13 6.23 -4.45 -6.87
C ALA A 13 5.59 -5.54 -5.99
N LEU A 14 4.43 -5.27 -5.38
CA LEU A 14 3.69 -6.26 -4.58
C LEU A 14 3.24 -7.47 -5.43
N ILE A 15 2.80 -7.24 -6.67
CA ILE A 15 2.49 -8.32 -7.63
C ILE A 15 3.75 -9.12 -7.96
N GLY A 16 4.87 -8.45 -8.25
CA GLY A 16 6.15 -9.09 -8.52
C GLY A 16 6.61 -9.95 -7.34
N MET A 17 6.44 -9.46 -6.12
CA MET A 17 6.73 -10.22 -4.90
C MET A 17 5.84 -11.48 -4.78
N ASP A 18 4.53 -11.37 -5.01
CA ASP A 18 3.61 -12.52 -4.98
C ASP A 18 4.03 -13.59 -6.00
N LEU A 19 4.41 -13.17 -7.21
CA LEU A 19 4.89 -14.08 -8.25
C LEU A 19 6.21 -14.76 -7.87
N LEU A 20 7.17 -14.02 -7.30
CA LEU A 20 8.45 -14.54 -6.84
C LEU A 20 8.27 -15.51 -5.66
N PHE A 21 7.38 -15.22 -4.71
CA PHE A 21 7.07 -16.17 -3.65
C PHE A 21 6.45 -17.46 -4.16
N ARG A 22 5.54 -17.36 -5.14
CA ARG A 22 4.89 -18.54 -5.77
C ARG A 22 5.87 -19.39 -6.58
N SER A 23 6.85 -18.79 -7.23
CA SER A 23 7.91 -19.50 -7.95
C SER A 23 8.98 -20.09 -7.03
N GLY A 24 8.87 -19.92 -5.71
CA GLY A 24 9.87 -20.35 -4.74
C GLY A 24 11.11 -19.45 -4.66
N ASN A 25 11.19 -18.38 -5.47
CA ASN A 25 12.32 -17.44 -5.47
C ASN A 25 12.20 -16.40 -4.34
N ARG A 26 12.37 -16.85 -3.12
CA ARG A 26 12.23 -16.04 -1.91
C ARG A 26 13.32 -14.96 -1.79
N ARG A 27 14.54 -15.28 -2.24
CA ARG A 27 15.65 -14.31 -2.25
C ARG A 27 15.34 -13.16 -3.21
N GLY A 28 14.83 -13.48 -4.40
CA GLY A 28 14.38 -12.47 -5.36
C GLY A 28 13.28 -11.57 -4.79
N ALA A 29 12.32 -12.13 -4.06
CA ALA A 29 11.27 -11.34 -3.40
C ALA A 29 11.85 -10.40 -2.32
N CYS A 30 12.82 -10.88 -1.52
CA CYS A 30 13.52 -10.05 -0.53
C CYS A 30 14.32 -8.91 -1.19
N VAL A 31 15.04 -9.21 -2.28
CA VAL A 31 15.78 -8.19 -3.04
C VAL A 31 14.83 -7.15 -3.62
N LEU A 32 13.73 -7.58 -4.24
CA LEU A 32 12.72 -6.67 -4.78
C LEU A 32 12.12 -5.78 -3.69
N SER A 33 11.86 -6.34 -2.49
CA SER A 33 11.37 -5.57 -1.34
C SER A 33 12.36 -4.49 -0.90
N LEU A 34 13.65 -4.84 -0.80
CA LEU A 34 14.69 -3.88 -0.41
C LEU A 34 14.88 -2.79 -1.45
N LEU A 35 14.95 -3.16 -2.75
CA LEU A 35 15.06 -2.19 -3.83
C LEU A 35 13.88 -1.21 -3.84
N THR A 36 12.66 -1.74 -3.70
CA THR A 36 11.46 -0.90 -3.60
C THR A 36 11.51 0.01 -2.38
N GLY A 37 11.90 -0.51 -1.21
CA GLY A 37 12.03 0.28 0.01
C GLY A 37 13.06 1.41 -0.11
N VAL A 38 14.20 1.16 -0.73
CA VAL A 38 15.23 2.18 -1.01
C VAL A 38 14.70 3.25 -1.98
N LEU A 39 14.02 2.84 -3.05
CA LEU A 39 13.43 3.79 -4.01
C LEU A 39 12.37 4.67 -3.34
N LEU A 40 11.55 4.11 -2.46
CA LEU A 40 10.55 4.87 -1.72
C LEU A 40 11.19 5.81 -0.69
N PHE A 41 12.29 5.40 -0.06
CA PHE A 41 13.06 6.26 0.83
C PHE A 41 13.67 7.48 0.11
N LEU A 42 14.14 7.27 -1.13
CA LEU A 42 14.67 8.37 -1.96
C LEU A 42 13.57 9.32 -2.47
N GLN A 43 12.32 8.91 -2.37
CA GLN A 43 11.18 9.74 -2.73
C GLN A 43 10.68 10.49 -1.49
N PRO A 44 10.38 11.80 -1.58
CA PRO A 44 9.95 12.60 -0.43
C PRO A 44 8.48 12.32 -0.03
N ASP A 45 8.15 11.04 0.22
CA ASP A 45 6.81 10.59 0.61
C ASP A 45 6.93 9.52 1.72
N ALA A 46 6.95 9.99 2.96
CA ALA A 46 7.10 9.12 4.13
C ALA A 46 5.93 8.14 4.31
N SER A 47 4.72 8.52 3.88
CA SER A 47 3.54 7.66 3.99
C SER A 47 3.68 6.39 3.16
N MET A 48 4.25 6.50 1.95
CA MET A 48 4.50 5.37 1.06
C MET A 48 5.52 4.40 1.64
N SER A 49 6.61 4.90 2.21
CA SER A 49 7.65 4.07 2.85
C SER A 49 7.07 3.27 4.02
N GLY A 50 6.31 3.92 4.90
CA GLY A 50 5.65 3.28 6.04
C GLY A 50 4.61 2.24 5.62
N ALA A 51 3.72 2.60 4.69
CA ALA A 51 2.69 1.71 4.19
C ALA A 51 3.28 0.49 3.47
N PHE A 52 4.38 0.67 2.70
CA PHE A 52 5.07 -0.43 2.04
C PHE A 52 5.75 -1.38 3.04
N ALA A 53 6.42 -0.86 4.08
CA ALA A 53 7.01 -1.69 5.13
C ALA A 53 5.96 -2.58 5.81
N MET A 54 4.76 -2.05 6.07
CA MET A 54 3.62 -2.83 6.57
C MET A 54 3.12 -3.86 5.56
N ALA A 55 3.06 -3.52 4.27
CA ALA A 55 2.57 -4.40 3.20
C ALA A 55 3.44 -5.64 2.99
N VAL A 56 4.75 -5.51 3.16
CA VAL A 56 5.71 -6.61 2.97
C VAL A 56 5.67 -7.64 4.13
N LEU A 57 5.22 -7.22 5.31
CA LEU A 57 5.22 -8.03 6.52
C LEU A 57 4.54 -9.41 6.37
N PRO A 58 3.30 -9.52 5.81
CA PRO A 58 2.65 -10.82 5.65
C PRO A 58 3.45 -11.79 4.76
N ALA A 59 4.04 -11.28 3.69
CA ALA A 59 4.81 -12.08 2.75
C ALA A 59 6.08 -12.64 3.39
N LEU A 60 6.79 -11.83 4.15
CA LEU A 60 7.97 -12.26 4.89
C LEU A 60 7.62 -13.22 6.02
N TRP A 61 6.47 -13.06 6.68
CA TRP A 61 6.11 -13.85 7.87
C TRP A 61 5.53 -15.24 7.55
N HIS A 62 4.82 -15.37 6.45
CA HIS A 62 4.16 -16.63 6.05
C HIS A 62 5.00 -17.49 5.10
N GLY A 63 6.10 -16.98 4.58
CA GLY A 63 7.03 -17.77 3.77
C GLY A 63 7.98 -18.57 4.65
N ASP A 64 8.39 -19.77 4.20
CA ASP A 64 9.52 -20.54 4.75
C ASP A 64 10.86 -19.84 4.52
N THR A 65 10.89 -18.53 4.53
CA THR A 65 12.09 -17.71 4.40
C THR A 65 12.92 -17.86 5.67
N ASP A 66 14.24 -17.96 5.53
CA ASP A 66 15.16 -17.99 6.66
C ASP A 66 14.83 -16.86 7.65
N ARG A 67 14.77 -17.21 8.93
CA ARG A 67 14.40 -16.26 10.01
C ARG A 67 15.34 -15.06 10.08
N ALA A 68 16.63 -15.27 9.81
CA ALA A 68 17.63 -14.21 9.82
C ALA A 68 17.36 -13.25 8.65
N LEU A 69 17.23 -13.76 7.42
CA LEU A 69 16.96 -12.96 6.23
C LEU A 69 15.66 -12.16 6.38
N ARG A 70 14.58 -12.77 6.88
CA ARG A 70 13.31 -12.12 7.13
C ARG A 70 13.43 -10.94 8.10
N ARG A 71 14.10 -11.17 9.25
CA ARG A 71 14.31 -10.11 10.26
C ARG A 71 15.15 -8.96 9.70
N THR A 72 16.20 -9.30 8.95
CA THR A 72 17.07 -8.29 8.32
C THR A 72 16.30 -7.43 7.32
N VAL A 73 15.56 -8.05 6.39
CA VAL A 73 14.79 -7.30 5.38
C VAL A 73 13.75 -6.41 6.05
N TRP A 74 12.98 -6.96 6.99
CA TRP A 74 11.97 -6.17 7.68
C TRP A 74 12.58 -5.08 8.55
N GLY A 75 13.68 -5.36 9.26
CA GLY A 75 14.40 -4.37 10.04
C GLY A 75 14.90 -3.21 9.19
N ILE A 76 15.51 -3.49 8.02
CA ILE A 76 15.96 -2.46 7.09
C ILE A 76 14.77 -1.60 6.59
N LEU A 77 13.66 -2.25 6.17
CA LEU A 77 12.48 -1.52 5.69
C LEU A 77 11.86 -0.64 6.79
N THR A 78 11.84 -1.13 8.04
CA THR A 78 11.36 -0.35 9.18
C THR A 78 12.26 0.85 9.46
N VAL A 79 13.58 0.66 9.44
CA VAL A 79 14.54 1.77 9.61
C VAL A 79 14.37 2.80 8.51
N LEU A 80 14.28 2.38 7.23
CA LEU A 80 14.04 3.30 6.12
C LEU A 80 12.72 4.06 6.29
N ALA A 81 11.66 3.39 6.72
CA ALA A 81 10.38 4.05 6.98
C ALA A 81 10.49 5.08 8.12
N VAL A 82 11.12 4.73 9.25
CA VAL A 82 11.32 5.66 10.37
C VAL A 82 12.17 6.85 9.96
N LEU A 83 13.25 6.64 9.20
CA LEU A 83 14.09 7.72 8.70
C LEU A 83 13.34 8.61 7.71
N SER A 84 12.46 8.04 6.86
CA SER A 84 11.58 8.84 5.99
C SER A 84 10.70 9.79 6.80
N TRP A 85 10.10 9.33 7.88
CA TRP A 85 9.26 10.15 8.75
C TRP A 85 10.06 11.19 9.55
N ALA A 86 11.32 10.89 9.89
CA ALA A 86 12.16 11.78 10.71
C ALA A 86 12.87 12.87 9.89
N TRP A 87 13.21 12.59 8.64
CA TRP A 87 14.10 13.46 7.85
C TRP A 87 13.47 14.05 6.59
N LEU A 88 12.40 13.45 6.09
CA LEU A 88 11.75 14.00 4.90
C LEU A 88 10.80 15.13 5.33
N GLU A 89 11.04 16.31 4.79
CA GLU A 89 10.10 17.41 4.88
C GLU A 89 8.84 17.03 4.11
N SER A 90 7.71 16.99 4.80
CA SER A 90 6.43 16.80 4.14
C SER A 90 6.12 18.05 3.31
N PRO A 91 5.72 17.89 2.04
CA PRO A 91 5.26 19.03 1.24
C PRO A 91 4.09 19.73 1.94
N GLU A 92 3.91 21.03 1.69
CA GLU A 92 2.78 21.78 2.25
C GLU A 92 1.46 21.11 1.89
N PRO A 93 0.57 20.85 2.88
CA PRO A 93 -0.70 20.19 2.65
C PRO A 93 -1.59 20.99 1.70
N VAL A 94 -2.16 20.34 0.69
CA VAL A 94 -3.13 20.92 -0.21
C VAL A 94 -4.53 20.49 0.24
N ALA A 95 -5.34 21.44 0.71
CA ALA A 95 -6.64 21.17 1.33
C ALA A 95 -7.56 20.28 0.47
N GLN A 96 -7.48 20.39 -0.86
CA GLN A 96 -8.28 19.57 -1.78
C GLN A 96 -7.80 18.12 -1.89
N ALA A 97 -6.59 17.79 -1.45
CA ALA A 97 -6.03 16.44 -1.51
C ALA A 97 -5.97 15.77 -0.13
N GLU A 98 -5.42 16.48 0.86
CA GLU A 98 -5.23 15.95 2.21
C GLU A 98 -6.46 16.20 3.11
N GLY A 99 -7.17 17.33 2.90
CA GLY A 99 -8.32 17.75 3.69
C GLY A 99 -9.69 17.26 3.19
N ILE A 100 -9.76 16.28 2.28
CA ILE A 100 -11.05 15.90 1.65
C ILE A 100 -12.10 15.41 2.65
N LEU A 101 -11.70 14.69 3.70
CA LEU A 101 -12.62 14.24 4.74
C LEU A 101 -13.10 15.40 5.61
N THR A 102 -12.25 16.38 5.85
CA THR A 102 -12.60 17.61 6.57
C THR A 102 -13.55 18.46 5.73
N LEU A 103 -13.30 18.60 4.44
CA LEU A 103 -14.20 19.28 3.51
C LEU A 103 -15.57 18.56 3.43
N ALA A 104 -15.56 17.24 3.37
CA ALA A 104 -16.80 16.44 3.38
C ALA A 104 -17.59 16.65 4.68
N SER A 105 -16.92 16.70 5.83
CA SER A 105 -17.59 16.96 7.12
C SER A 105 -18.17 18.38 7.19
N ALA A 106 -17.47 19.36 6.65
CA ALA A 106 -17.97 20.75 6.54
C ALA A 106 -19.18 20.88 5.60
N SER A 107 -19.27 20.00 4.58
CA SER A 107 -20.39 19.97 3.63
C SER A 107 -21.62 19.23 4.18
N GLY A 108 -21.51 18.54 5.29
CA GLY A 108 -22.59 17.86 6.00
C GLY A 108 -22.34 16.38 6.28
N THR A 109 -23.06 15.84 7.28
CA THR A 109 -22.88 14.47 7.78
C THR A 109 -23.06 13.41 6.68
N GLY A 110 -23.95 13.64 5.72
CA GLY A 110 -24.17 12.71 4.60
C GLY A 110 -22.93 12.56 3.72
N TRP A 111 -22.27 13.64 3.37
CA TRP A 111 -21.06 13.63 2.58
C TRP A 111 -19.88 12.97 3.32
N TRP A 112 -19.76 13.24 4.60
CA TRP A 112 -18.77 12.60 5.46
C TRP A 112 -18.96 11.08 5.53
N LEU A 113 -20.19 10.61 5.73
CA LEU A 113 -20.52 9.18 5.73
C LEU A 113 -20.22 8.52 4.37
N MET A 114 -20.57 9.18 3.26
CA MET A 114 -20.25 8.68 1.92
C MET A 114 -18.72 8.55 1.72
N GLY A 115 -17.95 9.52 2.20
CA GLY A 115 -16.48 9.46 2.17
C GLY A 115 -15.94 8.25 2.94
N LEU A 116 -16.43 8.01 4.16
CA LEU A 116 -16.03 6.85 4.97
C LEU A 116 -16.43 5.52 4.31
N LEU A 117 -17.64 5.42 3.76
CA LEU A 117 -18.09 4.22 3.05
C LEU A 117 -17.25 3.94 1.82
N SER A 118 -16.86 4.98 1.08
CA SER A 118 -15.99 4.87 -0.09
C SER A 118 -14.60 4.36 0.31
N LEU A 119 -14.03 4.87 1.42
CA LEU A 119 -12.77 4.36 1.96
C LEU A 119 -12.90 2.90 2.41
N ALA A 120 -13.98 2.53 3.08
CA ALA A 120 -14.22 1.16 3.48
C ALA A 120 -14.34 0.22 2.27
N ALA A 121 -14.97 0.67 1.18
CA ALA A 121 -15.11 -0.09 -0.05
C ALA A 121 -13.78 -0.41 -0.72
N LEU A 122 -12.73 0.42 -0.54
CA LEU A 122 -11.39 0.15 -1.07
C LEU A 122 -10.79 -1.17 -0.53
N PHE A 123 -11.16 -1.57 0.67
CA PHE A 123 -10.62 -2.78 1.29
C PHE A 123 -11.34 -4.06 0.86
N PHE A 124 -12.54 -3.94 0.28
CA PHE A 124 -13.42 -5.07 -0.04
C PHE A 124 -12.76 -6.13 -0.94
N PRO A 125 -12.15 -5.80 -2.11
CA PRO A 125 -11.56 -6.82 -2.99
C PRO A 125 -10.42 -7.60 -2.32
N PHE A 126 -9.62 -6.93 -1.47
CA PHE A 126 -8.53 -7.58 -0.75
C PHE A 126 -9.04 -8.45 0.40
N ALA A 127 -10.05 -8.00 1.13
CA ALA A 127 -10.68 -8.78 2.19
C ALA A 127 -11.35 -10.05 1.63
N ALA A 128 -12.02 -9.95 0.48
CA ALA A 128 -12.59 -11.09 -0.23
C ALA A 128 -11.50 -12.07 -0.68
N GLY A 129 -10.37 -11.59 -1.21
CA GLY A 129 -9.24 -12.41 -1.61
C GLY A 129 -8.58 -13.15 -0.44
N ILE A 130 -8.52 -12.54 0.74
CA ILE A 130 -8.01 -13.19 1.95
C ILE A 130 -8.93 -14.34 2.38
N ARG A 131 -10.24 -14.15 2.34
CA ARG A 131 -11.23 -15.17 2.75
C ARG A 131 -11.18 -16.40 1.84
N ARG A 132 -11.03 -16.22 0.53
CA ARG A 132 -10.95 -17.31 -0.45
C ARG A 132 -9.56 -17.95 -0.53
N GLN A 133 -8.60 -17.53 0.27
CA GLN A 133 -7.21 -18.01 0.33
C GLN A 133 -6.40 -17.90 -0.97
N LEU A 134 -6.99 -17.41 -2.04
CA LEU A 134 -6.36 -17.20 -3.34
C LEU A 134 -5.57 -15.88 -3.29
N ALA A 135 -4.31 -15.90 -3.67
CA ALA A 135 -3.40 -14.76 -3.55
C ALA A 135 -3.38 -14.14 -2.13
N ARG A 136 -3.53 -14.95 -1.09
CA ARG A 136 -3.69 -14.50 0.31
C ARG A 136 -2.58 -13.54 0.76
N LEU A 137 -1.34 -13.80 0.36
CA LEU A 137 -0.20 -12.96 0.72
C LEU A 137 -0.28 -11.58 0.06
N PHE A 138 -0.57 -11.55 -1.24
CA PHE A 138 -0.78 -10.31 -1.99
C PHE A 138 -1.95 -9.49 -1.41
N CYS A 139 -3.09 -10.14 -1.17
CA CYS A 139 -4.28 -9.45 -0.64
C CYS A 139 -4.05 -8.90 0.77
N LYS A 140 -3.35 -9.64 1.64
CA LYS A 140 -2.95 -9.14 2.96
C LYS A 140 -1.98 -7.97 2.85
N GLY A 141 -0.97 -8.06 1.98
CA GLY A 141 -0.03 -6.98 1.72
C GLY A 141 -0.71 -5.72 1.20
N SER A 142 -1.57 -5.86 0.19
CA SER A 142 -2.33 -4.74 -0.38
C SER A 142 -3.28 -4.11 0.64
N LEU A 143 -3.97 -4.93 1.44
CA LEU A 143 -4.84 -4.43 2.51
C LEU A 143 -4.05 -3.61 3.52
N LEU A 144 -2.90 -4.09 3.99
CA LEU A 144 -2.04 -3.35 4.91
C LEU A 144 -1.44 -2.09 4.27
N PHE A 145 -1.10 -2.14 2.98
CA PHE A 145 -0.63 -0.97 2.25
C PHE A 145 -1.67 0.15 2.24
N TYR A 146 -2.89 -0.14 1.78
CA TYR A 146 -3.96 0.87 1.74
C TYR A 146 -4.42 1.29 3.13
N ALA A 147 -4.40 0.39 4.12
CA ALA A 147 -4.67 0.74 5.52
C ALA A 147 -3.61 1.69 6.08
N GLY A 148 -2.33 1.43 5.79
CA GLY A 148 -1.23 2.31 6.18
C GLY A 148 -1.34 3.70 5.57
N LEU A 149 -1.67 3.80 4.28
CA LEU A 149 -1.92 5.08 3.60
C LEU A 149 -3.12 5.82 4.21
N THR A 150 -4.20 5.10 4.48
CA THR A 150 -5.39 5.69 5.14
C THR A 150 -5.05 6.18 6.55
N ALA A 151 -4.27 5.42 7.31
CA ALA A 151 -3.81 5.86 8.63
C ALA A 151 -2.91 7.09 8.56
N ALA A 152 -1.98 7.13 7.58
CA ALA A 152 -1.14 8.30 7.35
C ALA A 152 -1.97 9.53 6.96
N SER A 153 -3.03 9.38 6.15
CA SER A 153 -3.90 10.49 5.78
C SER A 153 -4.69 11.09 6.97
N CYS A 154 -4.87 10.34 8.06
CA CYS A 154 -5.48 10.86 9.28
C CYS A 154 -4.62 11.93 9.98
N THR A 155 -3.33 12.05 9.64
CA THR A 155 -2.47 13.13 10.14
C THR A 155 -2.77 14.49 9.50
N GLY A 156 -3.53 14.50 8.40
CA GLY A 156 -3.86 15.71 7.62
C GLY A 156 -2.72 16.23 6.74
N VAL A 157 -1.58 15.53 6.71
CA VAL A 157 -0.39 15.89 5.93
C VAL A 157 -0.31 15.11 4.63
N PHE A 158 -0.90 13.91 4.60
CA PHE A 158 -0.83 13.02 3.45
C PHE A 158 -2.20 12.87 2.77
N PRO A 159 -2.21 12.72 1.43
CA PRO A 159 -3.45 12.60 0.68
C PRO A 159 -4.22 11.31 1.03
N VAL A 160 -5.54 11.44 1.04
CA VAL A 160 -6.42 10.28 1.23
C VAL A 160 -6.30 9.36 0.01
N PRO A 161 -5.99 8.07 0.19
CA PRO A 161 -5.79 7.17 -0.94
C PRO A 161 -7.04 7.11 -1.83
N VAL A 162 -6.82 7.23 -3.15
CA VAL A 162 -7.84 7.20 -4.21
C VAL A 162 -8.77 8.43 -4.24
N LEU A 163 -9.11 9.03 -3.10
CA LEU A 163 -10.05 10.16 -3.05
C LEU A 163 -9.37 11.53 -3.24
N GLY A 164 -8.12 11.70 -2.75
CA GLY A 164 -7.48 13.01 -2.67
C GLY A 164 -6.36 13.29 -3.67
N SER A 165 -5.81 12.32 -4.35
CA SER A 165 -4.46 12.46 -4.95
C SER A 165 -4.37 12.32 -6.47
N GLY A 166 -5.44 12.45 -7.21
CA GLY A 166 -5.40 12.44 -8.67
C GLY A 166 -5.32 11.03 -9.29
N ALA A 167 -4.85 10.93 -10.55
CA ALA A 167 -4.94 9.71 -11.35
C ALA A 167 -4.03 8.56 -10.87
N SER A 168 -2.86 8.86 -10.32
CA SER A 168 -1.87 7.83 -9.98
C SER A 168 -2.34 6.84 -8.91
N PRO A 169 -2.92 7.26 -7.77
CA PRO A 169 -3.47 6.34 -6.78
C PRO A 169 -4.63 5.50 -7.30
N ILE A 170 -5.48 6.09 -8.17
CA ILE A 170 -6.59 5.37 -8.80
C ILE A 170 -6.04 4.25 -9.68
N LEU A 171 -5.06 4.54 -10.54
CA LEU A 171 -4.42 3.54 -11.39
C LEU A 171 -3.74 2.43 -10.59
N GLY A 172 -2.98 2.79 -9.57
CA GLY A 172 -2.34 1.83 -8.67
C GLY A 172 -3.34 0.93 -7.96
N TYR A 173 -4.44 1.50 -7.48
CA TYR A 173 -5.53 0.73 -6.88
C TYR A 173 -6.19 -0.22 -7.88
N LEU A 174 -6.51 0.27 -9.09
CA LEU A 174 -7.11 -0.56 -10.14
C LEU A 174 -6.22 -1.72 -10.54
N ILE A 175 -4.89 -1.52 -10.66
CA ILE A 175 -3.92 -2.59 -10.91
C ILE A 175 -3.99 -3.65 -9.81
N SER A 176 -3.95 -3.22 -8.54
CA SER A 176 -4.02 -4.12 -7.39
C SER A 176 -5.34 -4.89 -7.32
N ALA A 177 -6.46 -4.19 -7.47
CA ALA A 177 -7.80 -4.78 -7.41
C ALA A 177 -8.04 -5.76 -8.57
N THR A 178 -7.63 -5.40 -9.79
CA THR A 178 -7.73 -6.27 -10.96
C THR A 178 -6.92 -7.55 -10.79
N TYR A 179 -5.69 -7.44 -10.28
CA TYR A 179 -4.88 -8.62 -9.98
C TYR A 179 -5.54 -9.51 -8.93
N ALA A 180 -6.07 -8.93 -7.84
CA ALA A 180 -6.79 -9.67 -6.81
C ALA A 180 -8.01 -10.42 -7.39
N VAL A 181 -8.85 -9.75 -8.18
CA VAL A 181 -10.04 -10.33 -8.82
C VAL A 181 -9.67 -11.42 -9.82
N LYS A 182 -8.67 -11.16 -10.68
CA LYS A 182 -8.18 -12.17 -11.64
C LYS A 182 -7.73 -13.47 -10.94
N ARG A 183 -7.09 -13.32 -9.77
CA ARG A 183 -6.66 -14.47 -8.96
C ARG A 183 -7.85 -15.19 -8.31
N LEU A 184 -8.89 -14.47 -7.92
CA LEU A 184 -10.13 -15.06 -7.40
C LEU A 184 -10.79 -15.95 -8.45
N ASN A 185 -10.87 -15.48 -9.70
CA ASN A 185 -11.50 -16.22 -10.80
C ASN A 185 -10.66 -17.42 -11.28
N ALA A 186 -9.32 -17.32 -11.24
CA ALA A 186 -8.42 -18.42 -11.65
C ALA A 186 -8.41 -19.61 -10.69
N GLY A 187 -8.99 -19.49 -9.50
CA GLY A 187 -9.11 -20.59 -8.53
C GLY A 187 -10.43 -21.35 -8.60
N GLU A 188 -11.34 -20.95 -9.48
CA GLU A 188 -12.64 -21.59 -9.67
C GLU A 188 -12.66 -22.58 -10.87
N GLY A 189 -11.55 -22.73 -11.59
CA GLY A 189 -11.32 -23.71 -12.66
C GLY A 189 -10.29 -24.76 -12.28
#